data_65ce2461a49b565d6af324dddbd14c96
#
_entry.id   65ce2461a49b565d6af324dddbd14c96
#
_cell.length_a   1.000
_cell.length_b   1.000
_cell.length_c   1.000
_cell.angle_alpha   90.00
_cell.angle_beta   90.00
_cell.angle_gamma   90.00
#
_symmetry.space_group_name_H-M   'P 1'
#
loop_
_entity.id
_entity.type
_entity.pdbx_description
1 polymer ?
#
loop_
_entity_poly.entity_id
_entity_poly.type
_entity_poly.pdbx_seq_one_letter_code
_entity_poly.pdbx_strand_id
1 'polypeptide(L)'
;ASSKLPVWPAGWQLGTPDLIVEMPRTYSLPAEGMDLYRNFIIPMPVPSVRFVRAVEFKPGNPRIVHHAVMFIDRTNSSRKREMQDPEPGFGGSMDAGKAHLPDGFFLGWTPGKTPFHGYDQLAWALTPGTDMVLQIHMRPTGKPESIRPTIGLYFADNPPEKFIYALVLRDKFIDLPAGKSDYRVQKSFTLPIAVNALSIYP
;
A
#
# COMPACT_ATOMS: atom_id res chain seq x y z
N ALA A 1 -35.49 8.77 5.10
CA ALA A 1 -34.76 9.33 3.98
C ALA A 1 -33.92 8.21 3.33
N SER A 2 -34.27 7.86 2.08
CA SER A 2 -33.48 6.90 1.30
C SER A 2 -32.13 7.52 1.01
N SER A 3 -31.07 7.09 1.71
CA SER A 3 -29.72 7.48 1.37
C SER A 3 -29.38 6.84 0.01
N LYS A 4 -29.24 7.67 -1.02
CA LYS A 4 -28.73 7.20 -2.31
C LYS A 4 -27.34 6.61 -2.06
N LEU A 5 -27.17 5.34 -2.41
CA LEU A 5 -25.84 4.71 -2.37
C LEU A 5 -24.87 5.53 -3.23
N PRO A 6 -23.62 5.69 -2.79
CA PRO A 6 -22.62 6.36 -3.59
C PRO A 6 -22.47 5.68 -4.95
N VAL A 7 -22.51 6.46 -6.02
CA VAL A 7 -22.18 5.96 -7.36
C VAL A 7 -20.65 6.01 -7.49
N TRP A 8 -20.03 4.85 -7.52
CA TRP A 8 -18.58 4.75 -7.76
C TRP A 8 -18.31 4.93 -9.25
N PRO A 9 -17.41 5.83 -9.65
CA PRO A 9 -17.08 6.02 -11.06
C PRO A 9 -16.50 4.72 -11.64
N ALA A 10 -16.97 4.35 -12.83
CA ALA A 10 -16.32 3.33 -13.62
C ALA A 10 -14.96 3.86 -14.09
N GLY A 11 -13.88 3.11 -13.90
CA GLY A 11 -12.56 3.53 -14.32
C GLY A 11 -11.67 4.08 -13.20
N TRP A 12 -10.75 4.97 -13.53
CA TRP A 12 -9.84 5.63 -12.60
C TRP A 12 -10.51 6.86 -11.99
N GLN A 13 -10.53 6.94 -10.66
CA GLN A 13 -11.23 8.03 -9.95
C GLN A 13 -10.48 9.37 -10.03
N LEU A 14 -9.17 9.32 -10.20
CA LEU A 14 -8.31 10.51 -10.31
C LEU A 14 -8.09 10.96 -11.77
N GLY A 15 -8.83 10.39 -12.74
CA GLY A 15 -8.62 10.60 -14.16
C GLY A 15 -7.63 9.59 -14.75
N THR A 16 -7.12 9.84 -15.95
CA THR A 16 -6.18 8.93 -16.61
C THR A 16 -4.82 8.96 -15.91
N PRO A 17 -4.30 7.82 -15.40
CA PRO A 17 -2.96 7.77 -14.83
C PRO A 17 -1.88 8.02 -15.88
N ASP A 18 -0.76 8.60 -15.47
CA ASP A 18 0.43 8.77 -16.31
C ASP A 18 1.14 7.43 -16.56
N LEU A 19 1.06 6.51 -15.59
CA LEU A 19 1.59 5.17 -15.70
C LEU A 19 0.63 4.17 -15.05
N ILE A 20 0.29 3.12 -15.78
CA ILE A 20 -0.45 1.97 -15.25
C ILE A 20 0.47 0.79 -15.21
N VAL A 21 0.58 0.15 -14.04
CA VAL A 21 1.29 -1.11 -13.85
C VAL A 21 0.33 -2.17 -13.35
N GLU A 22 0.59 -3.40 -13.74
CA GLU A 22 -0.22 -4.56 -13.36
C GLU A 22 0.67 -5.60 -12.69
N MET A 23 0.11 -6.36 -11.77
CA MET A 23 0.78 -7.50 -11.19
C MET A 23 1.20 -8.48 -12.30
N PRO A 24 2.48 -8.89 -12.38
CA PRO A 24 2.99 -9.65 -13.53
C PRO A 24 2.28 -10.97 -13.77
N ARG A 25 1.83 -11.64 -12.71
CA ARG A 25 1.15 -12.93 -12.77
C ARG A 25 -0.12 -12.91 -11.93
N THR A 26 -1.19 -13.56 -12.41
CA THR A 26 -2.39 -13.80 -11.62
C THR A 26 -2.05 -14.69 -10.43
N TYR A 27 -2.57 -14.36 -9.26
CA TYR A 27 -2.48 -15.18 -8.06
C TYR A 27 -3.83 -15.86 -7.80
N SER A 28 -3.80 -17.17 -7.54
CA SER A 28 -4.99 -17.95 -7.22
C SER A 28 -5.07 -18.21 -5.72
N LEU A 29 -6.17 -17.77 -5.10
CA LEU A 29 -6.46 -18.00 -3.70
C LEU A 29 -7.31 -19.28 -3.57
N PRO A 30 -6.94 -20.23 -2.69
CA PRO A 30 -7.75 -21.41 -2.42
C PRO A 30 -9.12 -21.06 -1.83
N ALA A 31 -10.08 -22.00 -1.94
CA ALA A 31 -11.43 -21.81 -1.41
C ALA A 31 -11.47 -21.61 0.10
N GLU A 32 -10.60 -22.34 0.80
CA GLU A 32 -10.59 -22.44 2.26
C GLU A 32 -9.18 -22.23 2.80
N GLY A 33 -9.07 -21.96 4.08
CA GLY A 33 -7.81 -21.74 4.78
C GLY A 33 -7.87 -20.49 5.65
N MET A 34 -6.73 -20.16 6.25
CA MET A 34 -6.55 -18.91 7.01
C MET A 34 -6.37 -17.73 6.07
N ASP A 35 -6.56 -16.55 6.61
CA ASP A 35 -6.20 -15.31 5.95
C ASP A 35 -4.74 -15.34 5.47
N LEU A 36 -4.51 -14.87 4.26
CA LEU A 36 -3.22 -14.97 3.59
C LEU A 36 -2.61 -13.59 3.34
N TYR A 37 -1.35 -13.43 3.70
CA TYR A 37 -0.53 -12.25 3.38
C TYR A 37 0.53 -12.63 2.35
N ARG A 38 0.54 -11.94 1.22
CA ARG A 38 1.57 -12.10 0.20
C ARG A 38 2.07 -10.75 -0.32
N ASN A 39 3.34 -10.74 -0.68
CA ASN A 39 4.05 -9.60 -1.22
C ASN A 39 4.35 -9.88 -2.69
N PHE A 40 3.79 -9.10 -3.60
CA PHE A 40 3.99 -9.24 -5.04
C PHE A 40 4.93 -8.15 -5.54
N ILE A 41 5.87 -8.52 -6.39
CA ILE A 41 6.86 -7.59 -6.93
C ILE A 41 6.39 -7.10 -8.31
N ILE A 42 6.28 -5.79 -8.45
CA ILE A 42 5.90 -5.12 -9.69
C ILE A 42 7.05 -4.21 -10.12
N PRO A 43 7.82 -4.58 -11.15
CA PRO A 43 8.87 -3.73 -11.68
C PRO A 43 8.30 -2.40 -12.18
N MET A 44 8.95 -1.28 -11.83
CA MET A 44 8.53 0.04 -12.28
C MET A 44 9.23 0.40 -13.59
N PRO A 45 8.49 0.50 -14.72
CA PRO A 45 9.07 0.72 -16.04
C PRO A 45 9.35 2.19 -16.32
N VAL A 46 10.10 2.86 -15.44
CA VAL A 46 10.48 4.27 -15.62
C VAL A 46 11.93 4.39 -16.10
N PRO A 47 12.17 5.05 -17.24
CA PRO A 47 13.53 5.20 -17.78
C PRO A 47 14.33 6.32 -17.11
N SER A 48 13.67 7.23 -16.41
CA SER A 48 14.25 8.34 -15.67
C SER A 48 13.48 8.59 -14.38
N VAL A 49 14.01 9.42 -13.50
CA VAL A 49 13.34 9.80 -12.26
C VAL A 49 12.01 10.46 -12.56
N ARG A 50 10.95 9.98 -11.91
CA ARG A 50 9.62 10.58 -11.92
C ARG A 50 9.20 10.91 -10.49
N PHE A 51 8.34 11.90 -10.33
CA PHE A 51 7.82 12.31 -9.03
C PHE A 51 6.36 11.91 -8.93
N VAL A 52 6.06 10.96 -8.06
CA VAL A 52 4.70 10.41 -7.90
C VAL A 52 3.96 11.22 -6.83
N ARG A 53 2.90 11.92 -7.22
CA ARG A 53 2.04 12.71 -6.33
C ARG A 53 0.81 11.96 -5.84
N ALA A 54 0.33 10.99 -6.60
CA ALA A 54 -0.83 10.19 -6.24
C ALA A 54 -0.74 8.76 -6.79
N VAL A 55 -1.41 7.84 -6.10
CA VAL A 55 -1.51 6.44 -6.48
C VAL A 55 -2.97 5.99 -6.33
N GLU A 56 -3.47 5.28 -7.32
CA GLU A 56 -4.77 4.64 -7.28
C GLU A 56 -4.61 3.13 -7.44
N PHE A 57 -5.17 2.37 -6.53
CA PHE A 57 -5.08 0.91 -6.51
C PHE A 57 -6.42 0.28 -6.90
N LYS A 58 -6.39 -0.67 -7.83
CA LYS A 58 -7.52 -1.52 -8.19
C LYS A 58 -7.20 -2.97 -7.85
N PRO A 59 -7.93 -3.59 -6.93
CA PRO A 59 -7.59 -4.92 -6.39
C PRO A 59 -7.79 -6.08 -7.39
N GLY A 60 -8.44 -5.84 -8.53
CA GLY A 60 -8.83 -6.89 -9.46
C GLY A 60 -10.01 -7.72 -8.95
N ASN A 61 -9.98 -8.15 -7.70
CA ASN A 61 -11.10 -8.83 -7.04
C ASN A 61 -11.30 -8.29 -5.62
N PRO A 62 -12.20 -7.31 -5.42
CA PRO A 62 -12.41 -6.68 -4.11
C PRO A 62 -13.08 -7.60 -3.07
N ARG A 63 -13.59 -8.77 -3.48
CA ARG A 63 -14.23 -9.72 -2.56
C ARG A 63 -13.24 -10.37 -1.60
N ILE A 64 -12.04 -10.66 -2.09
CA ILE A 64 -11.02 -11.39 -1.35
C ILE A 64 -9.89 -10.49 -0.84
N VAL A 65 -9.76 -9.26 -1.34
CA VAL A 65 -8.74 -8.32 -0.88
C VAL A 65 -9.27 -7.55 0.32
N HIS A 66 -8.74 -7.87 1.52
CA HIS A 66 -9.10 -7.18 2.76
C HIS A 66 -8.41 -5.82 2.87
N HIS A 67 -7.12 -5.77 2.61
CA HIS A 67 -6.36 -4.52 2.43
C HIS A 67 -5.08 -4.77 1.62
N ALA A 68 -4.50 -3.69 1.16
CA ALA A 68 -3.20 -3.69 0.49
C ALA A 68 -2.34 -2.53 1.00
N VAL A 69 -1.02 -2.76 1.04
CA VAL A 69 -0.02 -1.72 1.32
C VAL A 69 1.05 -1.81 0.24
N MET A 70 1.45 -0.66 -0.28
CA MET A 70 2.48 -0.56 -1.31
C MET A 70 3.76 -0.01 -0.71
N PHE A 71 4.84 -0.72 -0.92
CA PHE A 71 6.20 -0.36 -0.55
C PHE A 71 7.06 -0.22 -1.80
N ILE A 72 8.25 0.31 -1.67
CA ILE A 72 9.27 0.34 -2.73
C ILE A 72 10.53 -0.40 -2.28
N ASP A 73 11.15 -1.13 -3.20
CA ASP A 73 12.44 -1.79 -3.01
C ASP A 73 13.42 -1.32 -4.10
N ARG A 74 14.50 -0.69 -3.68
CA ARG A 74 15.61 -0.25 -4.53
C ARG A 74 16.83 -1.17 -4.40
N THR A 75 16.70 -2.28 -3.65
CA THR A 75 17.81 -3.17 -3.27
C THR A 75 17.77 -4.55 -3.95
N ASN A 76 16.73 -4.83 -4.70
CA ASN A 76 16.42 -6.15 -5.26
C ASN A 76 16.22 -7.26 -4.20
N SER A 77 16.09 -6.92 -2.93
CA SER A 77 15.92 -7.91 -1.85
C SER A 77 14.61 -8.69 -1.97
N SER A 78 13.56 -8.00 -2.42
CA SER A 78 12.23 -8.59 -2.61
C SER A 78 12.24 -9.63 -3.75
N ARG A 79 12.94 -9.36 -4.85
CA ARG A 79 13.13 -10.33 -5.94
C ARG A 79 13.85 -11.59 -5.48
N LYS A 80 14.87 -11.46 -4.61
CA LYS A 80 15.57 -12.62 -4.04
C LYS A 80 14.66 -13.47 -3.18
N ARG A 81 13.75 -12.85 -2.42
CA ARG A 81 12.74 -13.59 -1.63
C ARG A 81 11.73 -14.30 -2.54
N GLU A 82 11.24 -13.62 -3.58
CA GLU A 82 10.33 -14.22 -4.54
C GLU A 82 10.93 -15.44 -5.25
N MET A 83 12.21 -15.40 -5.61
CA MET A 83 12.90 -16.55 -6.22
C MET A 83 12.99 -17.79 -5.29
N GLN A 84 12.85 -17.60 -4.00
CA GLN A 84 12.90 -18.67 -2.99
C GLN A 84 11.50 -19.21 -2.64
N ASP A 85 10.44 -18.55 -3.11
CA ASP A 85 9.05 -18.95 -2.87
C ASP A 85 8.52 -19.70 -4.11
N PRO A 86 7.88 -20.88 -3.95
CA PRO A 86 7.36 -21.64 -5.08
C PRO A 86 6.17 -20.99 -5.78
N GLU A 87 5.49 -20.06 -5.11
CA GLU A 87 4.34 -19.34 -5.62
C GLU A 87 4.69 -17.90 -6.07
N PRO A 88 3.85 -17.24 -6.88
CA PRO A 88 4.04 -15.83 -7.23
C PRO A 88 4.16 -14.93 -5.98
N GLY A 89 5.17 -14.06 -5.95
CA GLY A 89 5.48 -13.24 -4.79
C GLY A 89 6.13 -14.05 -3.66
N PHE A 90 6.08 -13.53 -2.44
CA PHE A 90 6.58 -14.23 -1.26
C PHE A 90 5.65 -14.02 -0.07
N GLY A 91 5.55 -15.03 0.80
CA GLY A 91 4.76 -14.99 2.03
C GLY A 91 5.36 -14.06 3.09
N GLY A 92 4.53 -13.63 4.04
CA GLY A 92 4.93 -12.84 5.22
C GLY A 92 3.89 -11.83 5.64
N SER A 93 3.37 -12.00 6.85
CA SER A 93 2.45 -11.05 7.45
C SER A 93 3.23 -9.82 7.92
N MET A 94 2.85 -8.64 7.46
CA MET A 94 3.43 -7.34 7.84
C MET A 94 4.97 -7.23 7.71
N ASP A 95 5.57 -8.12 6.92
CA ASP A 95 7.00 -8.14 6.64
C ASP A 95 7.27 -8.03 5.14
N ALA A 96 7.52 -6.82 4.69
CA ALA A 96 7.95 -6.52 3.33
C ALA A 96 9.49 -6.62 3.14
N GLY A 97 10.22 -7.14 4.12
CA GLY A 97 11.68 -7.25 4.10
C GLY A 97 12.37 -5.90 4.14
N LYS A 98 13.22 -5.61 3.14
CA LYS A 98 13.91 -4.32 3.00
C LYS A 98 13.11 -3.28 2.22
N ALA A 99 11.93 -3.64 1.70
CA ALA A 99 11.05 -2.68 1.10
C ALA A 99 10.49 -1.73 2.17
N HIS A 100 10.32 -0.48 1.81
CA HIS A 100 9.91 0.58 2.73
C HIS A 100 8.84 1.48 2.11
N LEU A 101 8.15 2.23 2.93
CA LEU A 101 7.22 3.24 2.44
C LEU A 101 7.97 4.27 1.60
N PRO A 102 7.44 4.69 0.43
CA PRO A 102 8.12 5.67 -0.40
C PRO A 102 8.17 7.02 0.29
N ASP A 103 9.38 7.44 0.67
CA ASP A 103 9.70 8.78 1.21
C ASP A 103 8.69 9.30 2.27
N GLY A 104 8.25 8.42 3.19
CA GLY A 104 7.29 8.73 4.25
C GLY A 104 5.81 8.65 3.86
N PHE A 105 5.48 8.39 2.59
CA PHE A 105 4.10 8.20 2.16
C PHE A 105 3.57 6.83 2.60
N PHE A 106 2.42 6.83 3.28
CA PHE A 106 1.69 5.60 3.54
C PHE A 106 0.72 5.29 2.40
N LEU A 107 1.09 4.36 1.54
CA LEU A 107 0.28 3.91 0.41
C LEU A 107 -0.53 2.67 0.79
N GLY A 108 -1.59 2.86 1.57
CA GLY A 108 -2.51 1.81 1.97
C GLY A 108 -3.85 1.90 1.26
N TRP A 109 -4.48 0.76 1.02
CA TRP A 109 -5.82 0.65 0.46
C TRP A 109 -6.68 -0.33 1.29
N THR A 110 -7.94 0.03 1.47
CA THR A 110 -9.00 -0.82 2.03
C THR A 110 -10.26 -0.67 1.17
N PRO A 111 -11.18 -1.64 1.16
CA PRO A 111 -12.46 -1.51 0.48
C PRO A 111 -13.19 -0.21 0.89
N GLY A 112 -13.65 0.53 -0.10
CA GLY A 112 -14.33 1.81 0.10
C GLY A 112 -13.41 3.03 0.26
N LYS A 113 -12.09 2.87 0.32
CA LYS A 113 -11.18 4.00 0.38
C LYS A 113 -11.16 4.78 -0.93
N THR A 114 -11.42 6.07 -0.85
CA THR A 114 -11.24 7.00 -1.98
C THR A 114 -9.75 7.31 -2.16
N PRO A 115 -9.21 7.25 -3.38
CA PRO A 115 -7.84 7.64 -3.62
C PRO A 115 -7.64 9.13 -3.34
N PHE A 116 -6.47 9.46 -2.81
CA PHE A 116 -6.09 10.83 -2.51
C PHE A 116 -5.47 11.48 -3.75
N HIS A 117 -5.93 12.68 -4.12
CA HIS A 117 -5.46 13.40 -5.31
C HIS A 117 -3.98 13.80 -5.25
N GLY A 118 -3.38 13.78 -4.05
CA GLY A 118 -2.03 14.26 -3.84
C GLY A 118 -1.91 15.78 -3.89
N TYR A 119 -0.71 16.24 -3.64
CA TYR A 119 -0.29 17.63 -3.85
C TYR A 119 1.00 17.60 -4.66
N ASP A 120 1.10 18.41 -5.70
CA ASP A 120 2.31 18.46 -6.54
C ASP A 120 3.57 18.79 -5.73
N GLN A 121 3.41 19.61 -4.67
CA GLN A 121 4.49 19.93 -3.73
C GLN A 121 4.94 18.77 -2.84
N LEU A 122 4.16 17.68 -2.77
CA LEU A 122 4.37 16.51 -1.91
C LEU A 122 4.38 15.25 -2.79
N ALA A 123 5.43 15.03 -3.53
CA ALA A 123 5.62 13.85 -4.33
C ALA A 123 6.82 13.04 -3.81
N TRP A 124 6.86 11.76 -4.12
CA TRP A 124 8.02 10.92 -3.83
C TRP A 124 8.75 10.53 -5.12
N ALA A 125 10.05 10.32 -5.01
CA ALA A 125 10.89 10.00 -6.16
C ALA A 125 10.77 8.51 -6.52
N LEU A 126 10.37 8.24 -7.77
CA LEU A 126 10.41 6.92 -8.39
C LEU A 126 11.61 6.88 -9.35
N THR A 127 12.63 6.12 -8.99
CA THR A 127 13.88 6.01 -9.74
C THR A 127 13.88 4.77 -10.64
N PRO A 128 14.65 4.76 -11.75
CA PRO A 128 14.86 3.56 -12.54
C PRO A 128 15.36 2.39 -11.67
N GLY A 129 14.91 1.17 -11.98
CA GLY A 129 15.31 -0.03 -11.23
C GLY A 129 14.58 -0.22 -9.90
N THR A 130 13.64 0.65 -9.54
CA THR A 130 12.77 0.46 -8.37
C THR A 130 11.75 -0.63 -8.66
N ASP A 131 11.50 -1.49 -7.68
CA ASP A 131 10.33 -2.37 -7.63
C ASP A 131 9.29 -1.81 -6.66
N MET A 132 8.02 -1.89 -7.04
CA MET A 132 6.94 -1.77 -6.09
C MET A 132 6.67 -3.13 -5.47
N VAL A 133 6.60 -3.20 -4.15
CA VAL A 133 6.23 -4.39 -3.40
C VAL A 133 4.82 -4.19 -2.89
N LEU A 134 3.89 -4.93 -3.51
CA LEU A 134 2.48 -4.87 -3.20
C LEU A 134 2.15 -5.96 -2.20
N GLN A 135 2.03 -5.61 -0.92
CA GLN A 135 1.56 -6.51 0.12
C GLN A 135 0.04 -6.54 0.13
N ILE A 136 -0.54 -7.73 0.00
CA ILE A 136 -1.98 -7.93 0.01
C ILE A 136 -2.36 -8.89 1.12
N HIS A 137 -3.34 -8.49 1.93
CA HIS A 137 -4.08 -9.36 2.83
C HIS A 137 -5.31 -9.87 2.12
N MET A 138 -5.42 -11.19 1.97
CA MET A 138 -6.51 -11.87 1.27
C MET A 138 -7.26 -12.80 2.21
N ARG A 139 -8.57 -12.94 1.96
CA ARG A 139 -9.44 -13.83 2.74
C ARG A 139 -10.15 -14.82 1.81
N PRO A 140 -10.06 -16.13 2.07
CA PRO A 140 -10.84 -17.14 1.37
C PRO A 140 -12.36 -16.91 1.50
N THR A 141 -13.11 -17.26 0.45
CA THR A 141 -14.57 -17.00 0.39
C THR A 141 -15.40 -18.26 0.20
N GLY A 142 -14.85 -19.46 0.44
CA GLY A 142 -15.51 -20.74 0.26
C GLY A 142 -15.47 -21.27 -1.18
N LYS A 143 -14.80 -20.56 -2.09
CA LYS A 143 -14.54 -21.00 -3.46
C LYS A 143 -13.20 -20.49 -3.96
N PRO A 144 -12.57 -21.16 -4.94
CA PRO A 144 -11.33 -20.65 -5.54
C PRO A 144 -11.58 -19.28 -6.20
N GLU A 145 -10.72 -18.33 -5.91
CA GLU A 145 -10.76 -16.97 -6.47
C GLU A 145 -9.38 -16.58 -7.00
N SER A 146 -9.32 -15.55 -7.81
CA SER A 146 -8.03 -15.04 -8.31
C SER A 146 -7.99 -13.53 -8.27
N ILE A 147 -6.75 -13.00 -8.21
CA ILE A 147 -6.49 -11.56 -8.30
C ILE A 147 -5.41 -11.28 -9.33
N ARG A 148 -5.54 -10.13 -9.96
CA ARG A 148 -4.51 -9.47 -10.77
C ARG A 148 -4.68 -7.95 -10.64
N PRO A 149 -4.18 -7.37 -9.56
CA PRO A 149 -4.30 -5.95 -9.27
C PRO A 149 -3.61 -5.08 -10.32
N THR A 150 -4.15 -3.86 -10.48
CA THR A 150 -3.53 -2.79 -11.25
C THR A 150 -3.34 -1.55 -10.38
N ILE A 151 -2.30 -0.78 -10.67
CA ILE A 151 -1.93 0.42 -9.95
C ILE A 151 -1.74 1.54 -10.96
N GLY A 152 -2.48 2.64 -10.78
CA GLY A 152 -2.29 3.88 -11.52
C GLY A 152 -1.39 4.82 -10.73
N LEU A 153 -0.37 5.36 -11.38
CA LEU A 153 0.51 6.38 -10.81
C LEU A 153 0.29 7.71 -11.54
N TYR A 154 0.24 8.78 -10.77
CA TYR A 154 0.05 10.15 -11.24
C TYR A 154 1.30 10.95 -10.89
N PHE A 155 1.92 11.55 -11.88
CA PHE A 155 3.17 12.25 -11.71
C PHE A 155 2.97 13.75 -11.46
N ALA A 156 3.88 14.33 -10.72
CA ALA A 156 4.07 15.78 -10.67
C ALA A 156 5.08 16.18 -11.74
N ASP A 157 4.90 17.38 -12.29
CA ASP A 157 5.78 17.91 -13.35
C ASP A 157 7.15 18.33 -12.79
N ASN A 158 7.20 18.69 -11.51
CA ASN A 158 8.40 19.20 -10.84
C ASN A 158 8.78 18.35 -9.64
N PRO A 159 10.04 18.42 -9.20
CA PRO A 159 10.47 17.85 -7.92
C PRO A 159 9.65 18.41 -6.75
N PRO A 160 9.45 17.61 -5.68
CA PRO A 160 8.71 18.09 -4.51
C PRO A 160 9.46 19.24 -3.81
N GLU A 161 8.72 20.24 -3.38
CA GLU A 161 9.24 21.36 -2.57
C GLU A 161 9.27 21.02 -1.06
N LYS A 162 8.47 20.04 -0.65
CA LYS A 162 8.29 19.64 0.74
C LYS A 162 8.43 18.14 0.89
N PHE A 163 8.91 17.73 2.05
CA PHE A 163 9.09 16.31 2.37
C PHE A 163 8.03 15.84 3.36
N ILE A 164 7.58 14.61 3.18
CA ILE A 164 6.74 13.91 4.15
C ILE A 164 7.64 13.08 5.05
N TYR A 165 7.31 13.09 6.33
CA TYR A 165 7.94 12.24 7.33
C TYR A 165 6.88 11.44 8.07
N ALA A 166 7.01 10.13 8.11
CA ALA A 166 6.14 9.26 8.88
C ALA A 166 6.72 9.04 10.28
N LEU A 167 6.06 9.60 11.28
CA LEU A 167 6.40 9.36 12.69
C LEU A 167 5.58 8.17 13.20
N VAL A 168 6.26 7.09 13.60
CA VAL A 168 5.62 5.90 14.17
C VAL A 168 5.79 5.91 15.68
N LEU A 169 4.68 6.11 16.42
CA LEU A 169 4.62 5.93 17.87
C LEU A 169 4.18 4.49 18.16
N ARG A 170 5.11 3.66 18.63
CA ARG A 170 4.84 2.24 18.88
C ARG A 170 5.17 1.90 20.33
N ASP A 171 4.27 1.16 20.98
CA ASP A 171 4.60 0.40 22.19
C ASP A 171 4.81 -1.08 21.83
N LYS A 172 5.96 -1.60 22.20
CA LYS A 172 6.31 -3.02 21.98
C LYS A 172 5.89 -3.92 23.14
N PHE A 173 5.47 -3.32 24.25
CA PHE A 173 5.22 -4.02 25.52
C PHE A 173 3.77 -3.82 25.98
N ILE A 174 2.82 -3.92 25.03
CA ILE A 174 1.41 -3.90 25.37
C ILE A 174 1.07 -5.24 26.03
N ASP A 175 0.71 -5.19 27.31
CA ASP A 175 0.18 -6.33 28.07
C ASP A 175 -1.28 -6.01 28.43
N LEU A 176 -2.21 -6.56 27.64
CA LEU A 176 -3.63 -6.32 27.83
C LEU A 176 -4.26 -7.42 28.66
N PRO A 177 -4.53 -7.18 29.96
CA PRO A 177 -5.14 -8.17 30.83
C PRO A 177 -6.56 -8.55 30.36
N ALA A 178 -6.90 -9.83 30.46
CA ALA A 178 -8.23 -10.30 30.14
C ALA A 178 -9.31 -9.59 30.99
N GLY A 179 -10.40 -9.18 30.36
CA GLY A 179 -11.52 -8.47 31.02
C GLY A 179 -11.27 -6.98 31.31
N LYS A 180 -10.12 -6.42 30.95
CA LYS A 180 -9.84 -4.99 31.11
C LYS A 180 -10.50 -4.18 30.00
N SER A 181 -11.52 -3.40 30.30
CA SER A 181 -12.30 -2.62 29.33
C SER A 181 -11.75 -1.21 29.08
N ASP A 182 -10.90 -0.69 29.98
CA ASP A 182 -10.40 0.69 29.94
C ASP A 182 -8.86 0.73 29.86
N TYR A 183 -8.25 -0.23 29.20
CA TYR A 183 -6.80 -0.27 29.02
C TYR A 183 -6.32 0.88 28.12
N ARG A 184 -5.39 1.67 28.63
CA ARG A 184 -4.84 2.84 27.91
C ARG A 184 -3.36 2.65 27.63
N VAL A 185 -2.98 2.87 26.38
CA VAL A 185 -1.58 2.97 25.96
C VAL A 185 -1.30 4.41 25.58
N GLN A 186 -0.23 4.98 26.12
CA GLN A 186 0.15 6.35 25.84
C GLN A 186 1.62 6.42 25.45
N LYS A 187 1.90 7.06 24.32
CA LYS A 187 3.24 7.44 23.87
C LYS A 187 3.25 8.89 23.47
N SER A 188 4.35 9.56 23.73
CA SER A 188 4.57 10.95 23.34
C SER A 188 5.93 11.12 22.67
N PHE A 189 6.00 12.06 21.75
CA PHE A 189 7.22 12.48 21.09
C PHE A 189 7.20 13.99 20.90
N THR A 190 8.26 14.67 21.32
CA THR A 190 8.40 16.10 21.11
C THR A 190 9.03 16.35 19.75
N LEU A 191 8.30 17.02 18.86
CA LEU A 191 8.81 17.37 17.54
C LEU A 191 9.92 18.44 17.69
N PRO A 192 11.10 18.22 17.08
CA PRO A 192 12.22 19.18 17.19
C PRO A 192 12.03 20.44 16.34
N ILE A 193 11.09 20.41 15.41
CA ILE A 193 10.77 21.52 14.49
C ILE A 193 9.27 21.65 14.32
N ALA A 194 8.80 22.81 13.87
CA ALA A 194 7.41 23.01 13.49
C ALA A 194 7.07 22.21 12.23
N VAL A 195 5.94 21.51 12.25
CA VAL A 195 5.45 20.70 11.13
C VAL A 195 3.95 20.88 10.93
N ASN A 196 3.47 20.55 9.75
CA ASN A 196 2.04 20.40 9.46
C ASN A 196 1.68 18.92 9.52
N ALA A 197 0.78 18.53 10.42
CA ALA A 197 0.24 17.18 10.43
C ALA A 197 -0.71 16.99 9.23
N LEU A 198 -0.41 16.04 8.35
CA LEU A 198 -1.22 15.76 7.17
C LEU A 198 -2.26 14.67 7.45
N SER A 199 -1.89 13.66 8.23
CA SER A 199 -2.77 12.55 8.58
C SER A 199 -2.33 11.87 9.86
N ILE A 200 -3.28 11.19 10.50
CA ILE A 200 -3.04 10.27 11.62
C ILE A 200 -3.57 8.90 11.18
N TYR A 201 -2.76 7.88 11.38
CA TYR A 201 -3.10 6.50 11.05
C TYR A 201 -2.99 5.67 12.34
N PRO A 202 -4.12 5.30 12.98
CA PRO A 202 -4.14 4.50 14.22
C PRO A 202 -3.86 3.04 13.97
#